data_62263b26bcc9722f5fa0ba3e50e4d509
#
_entry.id   62263b26bcc9722f5fa0ba3e50e4d509
#
_cell.length_a   1.000
_cell.length_b   1.000
_cell.length_c   1.000
_cell.angle_alpha   90.00
_cell.angle_beta   90.00
_cell.angle_gamma   90.00
#
_symmetry.space_group_name_H-M   'P 1'
#
loop_
_entity.id
_entity.type
_entity.pdbx_description
1 polymer ?
#
loop_
_entity_poly.entity_id
_entity_poly.type
_entity_poly.pdbx_seq_one_letter_code
_entity_poly.pdbx_strand_id
1 'polypeptide(L)'
;MQRALSAKNLSAAERTPLIGAYPKIFIPALTIIPGLIAITVVPDMLKNAQGETDYNYAIPALMGHYRPNGALGIALAGLLAAFMAGMAANVSSFNTVFTYDIWQSYIKKSFPDHYYLNVGRVVTVVGIVIGVGTAFIAAGYNNIQVYIQTLFGFFNAPLFATFIIAMFWKRTTAKAGLWGLVAGTAGAAIYQFLIGPNWSHM
;
A
#
# COMPACT_ATOMS: atom_id res chain seq x y z
N MET A 1 -2.79 -8.22 -9.99
CA MET A 1 -2.88 -9.15 -11.14
C MET A 1 -3.10 -10.61 -10.75
N GLN A 2 -2.43 -11.19 -9.74
CA GLN A 2 -2.55 -12.61 -9.37
C GLN A 2 -3.99 -13.12 -9.22
N ARG A 3 -4.87 -12.35 -8.58
CA ARG A 3 -6.28 -12.74 -8.41
C ARG A 3 -7.11 -12.69 -9.70
N ALA A 4 -6.72 -11.86 -10.67
CA ALA A 4 -7.37 -11.83 -11.98
C ALA A 4 -6.99 -13.05 -12.84
N LEU A 5 -5.76 -13.56 -12.68
CA LEU A 5 -5.29 -14.77 -13.37
C LEU A 5 -5.96 -16.06 -12.88
N SER A 6 -6.55 -16.06 -11.69
CA SER A 6 -7.33 -17.19 -11.16
C SER A 6 -8.81 -17.19 -11.59
N ALA A 7 -9.24 -16.26 -12.43
CA ALA A 7 -10.60 -16.19 -12.93
C ALA A 7 -10.91 -17.33 -13.93
N LYS A 8 -12.15 -17.83 -13.92
CA LYS A 8 -12.58 -18.96 -14.77
C LYS A 8 -12.45 -18.70 -16.27
N ASN A 9 -12.58 -17.45 -16.69
CA ASN A 9 -12.50 -17.02 -18.09
C ASN A 9 -12.04 -15.57 -18.20
N LEU A 10 -11.65 -15.15 -19.42
CA LEU A 10 -11.18 -13.78 -19.72
C LEU A 10 -12.24 -12.71 -19.38
N SER A 11 -13.49 -12.97 -19.70
CA SER A 11 -14.59 -12.03 -19.40
C SER A 11 -14.78 -11.79 -17.90
N ALA A 12 -14.61 -12.83 -17.07
CA ALA A 12 -14.63 -12.69 -15.61
C ALA A 12 -13.41 -11.87 -15.11
N ALA A 13 -12.23 -12.10 -15.69
CA ALA A 13 -11.03 -11.34 -15.36
C ALA A 13 -11.15 -9.85 -15.67
N GLU A 14 -11.77 -9.49 -16.81
CA GLU A 14 -12.02 -8.11 -17.21
C GLU A 14 -13.09 -7.41 -16.37
N ARG A 15 -14.16 -8.12 -16.01
CA ARG A 15 -15.27 -7.56 -15.22
C ARG A 15 -14.93 -7.38 -13.75
N THR A 16 -14.06 -8.22 -13.19
CA THR A 16 -13.69 -8.18 -11.76
C THR A 16 -13.17 -6.81 -11.31
N PRO A 17 -12.19 -6.16 -12.00
CA PRO A 17 -11.74 -4.84 -11.60
C PRO A 17 -12.81 -3.76 -11.79
N LEU A 18 -13.66 -3.87 -12.80
CA LEU A 18 -14.76 -2.93 -13.02
C LEU A 18 -15.78 -2.98 -11.87
N ILE A 19 -16.25 -4.19 -11.52
CA ILE A 19 -17.18 -4.39 -10.40
C ILE A 19 -16.53 -3.93 -9.09
N GLY A 20 -15.23 -4.24 -8.88
CA GLY A 20 -14.48 -3.82 -7.71
C GLY A 20 -14.22 -2.31 -7.62
N ALA A 21 -14.33 -1.57 -8.72
CA ALA A 21 -14.16 -0.12 -8.73
C ALA A 21 -15.36 0.61 -8.06
N TYR A 22 -16.58 0.11 -8.21
CA TYR A 22 -17.77 0.74 -7.66
C TYR A 22 -17.72 0.91 -6.12
N PRO A 23 -17.44 -0.14 -5.32
CA PRO A 23 -17.31 0.03 -3.86
C PRO A 23 -16.17 0.96 -3.46
N LYS A 24 -15.10 1.05 -4.27
CA LYS A 24 -13.96 1.93 -3.98
C LYS A 24 -14.32 3.42 -4.00
N ILE A 25 -15.36 3.82 -4.71
CA ILE A 25 -15.84 5.22 -4.71
C ILE A 25 -16.31 5.64 -3.31
N PHE A 26 -16.82 4.70 -2.50
CA PHE A 26 -17.30 4.97 -1.15
C PHE A 26 -16.21 4.93 -0.08
N ILE A 27 -15.02 4.37 -0.38
CA ILE A 27 -13.92 4.28 0.60
C ILE A 27 -13.49 5.66 1.13
N PRO A 28 -13.32 6.72 0.30
CA PRO A 28 -13.00 8.04 0.82
C PRO A 28 -14.04 8.57 1.81
N ALA A 29 -15.33 8.36 1.54
CA ALA A 29 -16.38 8.76 2.48
C ALA A 29 -16.28 8.01 3.80
N LEU A 30 -16.02 6.69 3.77
CA LEU A 30 -15.84 5.86 4.96
C LEU A 30 -14.60 6.21 5.79
N THR A 31 -13.60 6.86 5.21
CA THR A 31 -12.39 7.28 5.92
C THR A 31 -12.43 8.74 6.35
N ILE A 32 -12.94 9.63 5.49
CA ILE A 32 -12.96 11.08 5.74
C ILE A 32 -14.04 11.44 6.77
N ILE A 33 -15.25 10.86 6.67
CA ILE A 33 -16.35 11.21 7.57
C ILE A 33 -16.01 10.91 9.03
N PRO A 34 -15.52 9.72 9.42
CA PRO A 34 -15.09 9.49 10.80
C PRO A 34 -13.96 10.43 11.25
N GLY A 35 -13.02 10.77 10.36
CA GLY A 35 -11.96 11.73 10.65
C GLY A 35 -12.52 13.13 11.01
N LEU A 36 -13.48 13.63 10.23
CA LEU A 36 -14.16 14.90 10.51
C LEU A 36 -14.96 14.86 11.82
N ILE A 37 -15.66 13.74 12.08
CA ILE A 37 -16.39 13.55 13.35
C ILE A 37 -15.40 13.54 14.52
N ALA A 38 -14.24 12.90 14.40
CA ALA A 38 -13.26 12.85 15.48
C ALA A 38 -12.76 14.24 15.86
N ILE A 39 -12.49 15.12 14.89
CA ILE A 39 -12.03 16.49 15.13
C ILE A 39 -13.10 17.30 15.88
N THR A 40 -14.38 17.07 15.62
CA THR A 40 -15.48 17.82 16.22
C THR A 40 -15.93 17.26 17.58
N VAL A 41 -15.91 15.94 17.74
CA VAL A 41 -16.47 15.26 18.93
C VAL A 41 -15.43 15.00 20.00
N VAL A 42 -14.19 14.67 19.59
CA VAL A 42 -13.11 14.26 20.53
C VAL A 42 -11.78 14.99 20.27
N PRO A 43 -11.77 16.34 20.14
CA PRO A 43 -10.55 17.09 19.78
C PRO A 43 -9.42 16.90 20.79
N ASP A 44 -9.73 16.74 22.08
CA ASP A 44 -8.73 16.57 23.13
C ASP A 44 -8.05 15.19 23.13
N MET A 45 -8.74 14.16 22.63
CA MET A 45 -8.17 12.81 22.49
C MET A 45 -7.23 12.68 21.27
N LEU A 46 -7.21 13.67 20.40
CA LEU A 46 -6.33 13.69 19.23
C LEU A 46 -4.99 14.38 19.51
N LYS A 47 -4.81 14.97 20.69
CA LYS A 47 -3.57 15.65 21.07
C LYS A 47 -2.52 14.63 21.54
N ASN A 48 -1.31 14.74 20.98
CA ASN A 48 -0.15 14.00 21.45
C ASN A 48 0.40 14.60 22.75
N ALA A 49 1.43 13.98 23.34
CA ALA A 49 2.07 14.47 24.57
C ALA A 49 2.68 15.88 24.41
N GLN A 50 2.92 16.34 23.19
CA GLN A 50 3.44 17.66 22.83
C GLN A 50 2.32 18.70 22.60
N GLY A 51 1.05 18.32 22.70
CA GLY A 51 -0.10 19.18 22.45
C GLY A 51 -0.47 19.37 20.97
N GLU A 52 0.23 18.71 20.05
CA GLU A 52 -0.06 18.74 18.63
C GLU A 52 -1.15 17.71 18.27
N THR A 53 -1.96 18.03 17.25
CA THR A 53 -3.03 17.12 16.81
C THR A 53 -2.46 15.98 15.97
N ASP A 54 -2.59 14.75 16.46
CA ASP A 54 -2.21 13.54 15.73
C ASP A 54 -3.46 12.84 15.17
N TYR A 55 -3.68 13.00 13.88
CA TYR A 55 -4.82 12.44 13.17
C TYR A 55 -4.80 10.90 13.07
N ASN A 56 -3.67 10.25 13.37
CA ASN A 56 -3.59 8.78 13.39
C ASN A 56 -4.45 8.18 14.50
N TYR A 57 -4.74 8.96 15.55
CA TYR A 57 -5.62 8.55 16.66
C TYR A 57 -7.10 8.77 16.41
N ALA A 58 -7.52 9.35 15.27
CA ALA A 58 -8.92 9.71 15.03
C ALA A 58 -9.89 8.52 15.18
N ILE A 59 -9.62 7.41 14.53
CA ILE A 59 -10.47 6.21 14.59
C ILE A 59 -10.43 5.56 15.99
N PRO A 60 -9.25 5.28 16.59
CA PRO A 60 -9.17 4.76 17.96
C PRO A 60 -9.85 5.66 18.99
N ALA A 61 -9.73 6.99 18.89
CA ALA A 61 -10.36 7.93 19.79
C ALA A 61 -11.88 7.88 19.72
N LEU A 62 -12.46 7.85 18.50
CA LEU A 62 -13.91 7.65 18.34
C LEU A 62 -14.39 6.31 18.90
N MET A 63 -13.65 5.24 18.61
CA MET A 63 -13.99 3.91 19.17
C MET A 63 -13.96 3.91 20.69
N GLY A 64 -13.01 4.63 21.30
CA GLY A 64 -12.93 4.81 22.75
C GLY A 64 -14.07 5.67 23.32
N HIS A 65 -14.49 6.71 22.59
CA HIS A 65 -15.54 7.63 23.04
C HIS A 65 -16.93 6.99 23.05
N TYR A 66 -17.30 6.31 21.97
CA TYR A 66 -18.64 5.74 21.79
C TYR A 66 -18.87 4.38 22.46
N ARG A 67 -17.99 3.86 23.25
CA ARG A 67 -18.01 2.59 24.02
C ARG A 67 -19.41 1.94 24.24
N PRO A 68 -20.08 1.36 23.27
CA PRO A 68 -21.18 0.45 23.59
C PRO A 68 -20.60 -0.85 24.15
N ASN A 69 -21.21 -1.39 25.22
CA ASN A 69 -20.75 -2.63 25.85
C ASN A 69 -20.66 -3.77 24.81
N GLY A 70 -19.45 -4.35 24.64
CA GLY A 70 -19.17 -5.42 23.67
C GLY A 70 -18.83 -4.95 22.25
N ALA A 71 -19.32 -3.82 21.77
CA ALA A 71 -19.06 -3.35 20.42
C ALA A 71 -17.59 -2.91 20.21
N LEU A 72 -16.94 -2.39 21.26
CA LEU A 72 -15.52 -2.03 21.22
C LEU A 72 -14.65 -3.27 20.92
N GLY A 73 -14.93 -4.41 21.56
CA GLY A 73 -14.19 -5.66 21.30
C GLY A 73 -14.35 -6.14 19.87
N ILE A 74 -15.57 -6.10 19.33
CA ILE A 74 -15.84 -6.48 17.92
C ILE A 74 -15.13 -5.52 16.97
N ALA A 75 -15.15 -4.22 17.22
CA ALA A 75 -14.53 -3.21 16.39
C ALA A 75 -12.99 -3.36 16.38
N LEU A 76 -12.37 -3.59 17.55
CA LEU A 76 -10.92 -3.87 17.65
C LEU A 76 -10.54 -5.17 16.95
N ALA A 77 -11.33 -6.23 17.15
CA ALA A 77 -11.10 -7.50 16.46
C ALA A 77 -11.22 -7.34 14.94
N GLY A 78 -12.19 -6.58 14.45
CA GLY A 78 -12.36 -6.27 13.04
C GLY A 78 -11.19 -5.46 12.48
N LEU A 79 -10.70 -4.48 13.21
CA LEU A 79 -9.53 -3.68 12.84
C LEU A 79 -8.27 -4.55 12.73
N LEU A 80 -8.01 -5.39 13.73
CA LEU A 80 -6.88 -6.32 13.71
C LEU A 80 -6.99 -7.32 12.56
N ALA A 81 -8.18 -7.89 12.34
CA ALA A 81 -8.42 -8.83 11.23
C ALA A 81 -8.17 -8.17 9.87
N ALA A 82 -8.63 -6.93 9.66
CA ALA A 82 -8.38 -6.17 8.44
C ALA A 82 -6.87 -5.91 8.22
N PHE A 83 -6.16 -5.56 9.29
CA PHE A 83 -4.72 -5.35 9.26
C PHE A 83 -3.96 -6.63 8.89
N MET A 84 -4.29 -7.75 9.54
CA MET A 84 -3.71 -9.06 9.25
C MET A 84 -3.98 -9.50 7.80
N ALA A 85 -5.18 -9.29 7.29
CA ALA A 85 -5.54 -9.63 5.92
C ALA A 85 -4.75 -8.80 4.89
N GLY A 86 -4.59 -7.50 5.15
CA GLY A 86 -3.78 -6.60 4.32
C GLY A 86 -2.31 -7.01 4.28
N MET A 87 -1.72 -7.27 5.44
CA MET A 87 -0.33 -7.73 5.55
C MET A 87 -0.12 -9.07 4.84
N ALA A 88 -0.99 -10.04 5.07
CA ALA A 88 -0.91 -11.36 4.43
C ALA A 88 -0.96 -11.26 2.90
N ALA A 89 -1.82 -10.39 2.36
CA ALA A 89 -1.92 -10.16 0.92
C ALA A 89 -0.64 -9.53 0.34
N ASN A 90 -0.05 -8.54 1.02
CA ASN A 90 1.17 -7.88 0.58
C ASN A 90 2.38 -8.82 0.63
N VAL A 91 2.56 -9.55 1.72
CA VAL A 91 3.65 -10.52 1.89
C VAL A 91 3.53 -11.65 0.87
N SER A 92 2.32 -12.15 0.61
CA SER A 92 2.07 -13.16 -0.43
C SER A 92 2.42 -12.63 -1.83
N SER A 93 2.07 -11.39 -2.13
CA SER A 93 2.42 -10.78 -3.42
C SER A 93 3.93 -10.61 -3.58
N PHE A 94 4.60 -10.11 -2.55
CA PHE A 94 6.06 -9.98 -2.52
C PHE A 94 6.74 -11.34 -2.73
N ASN A 95 6.32 -12.35 -1.97
CA ASN A 95 6.83 -13.72 -2.09
C ASN A 95 6.68 -14.24 -3.53
N THR A 96 5.50 -14.11 -4.13
CA THR A 96 5.26 -14.65 -5.47
C THR A 96 6.12 -13.96 -6.51
N VAL A 97 6.19 -12.63 -6.49
CA VAL A 97 7.03 -11.86 -7.44
C VAL A 97 8.50 -12.23 -7.25
N PHE A 98 9.00 -12.27 -6.03
CA PHE A 98 10.40 -12.60 -5.79
C PHE A 98 10.72 -14.04 -6.20
N THR A 99 9.90 -15.01 -5.81
CA THR A 99 10.17 -16.43 -6.03
C THR A 99 10.06 -16.82 -7.50
N TYR A 100 9.01 -16.37 -8.19
CA TYR A 100 8.77 -16.80 -9.57
C TYR A 100 9.35 -15.84 -10.61
N ASP A 101 9.21 -14.52 -10.42
CA ASP A 101 9.66 -13.56 -11.42
C ASP A 101 11.16 -13.29 -11.33
N ILE A 102 11.75 -13.32 -10.12
CA ILE A 102 13.17 -13.05 -9.94
C ILE A 102 13.95 -14.37 -9.80
N TRP A 103 13.66 -15.17 -8.77
CA TRP A 103 14.47 -16.31 -8.43
C TRP A 103 14.41 -17.41 -9.50
N GLN A 104 13.22 -17.81 -9.93
CA GLN A 104 13.02 -18.81 -10.96
C GLN A 104 13.51 -18.35 -12.32
N SER A 105 13.25 -17.08 -12.68
CA SER A 105 13.57 -16.57 -14.02
C SER A 105 15.05 -16.28 -14.23
N TYR A 106 15.76 -15.79 -13.19
CA TYR A 106 17.13 -15.30 -13.34
C TYR A 106 18.17 -16.13 -12.59
N ILE A 107 17.85 -16.76 -11.44
CA ILE A 107 18.85 -17.38 -10.59
C ILE A 107 18.85 -18.90 -10.75
N LYS A 108 17.72 -19.57 -10.59
CA LYS A 108 17.62 -21.02 -10.67
C LYS A 108 16.40 -21.44 -11.51
N LYS A 109 16.67 -21.87 -12.75
CA LYS A 109 15.66 -22.33 -13.69
C LYS A 109 15.49 -23.86 -13.56
N SER A 110 14.26 -24.36 -13.79
CA SER A 110 13.97 -25.81 -13.93
C SER A 110 14.24 -26.67 -12.70
N PHE A 111 13.96 -26.15 -11.50
CA PHE A 111 13.92 -26.96 -10.28
C PHE A 111 12.50 -27.47 -10.01
N PRO A 112 12.32 -28.54 -9.21
CA PRO A 112 11.00 -29.05 -8.86
C PRO A 112 10.23 -28.05 -7.98
N ASP A 113 8.90 -28.10 -8.05
CA ASP A 113 8.00 -27.15 -7.40
C ASP A 113 8.21 -27.03 -5.88
N HIS A 114 8.54 -28.13 -5.21
CA HIS A 114 8.81 -28.10 -3.77
C HIS A 114 10.01 -27.22 -3.39
N TYR A 115 10.99 -27.06 -4.28
CA TYR A 115 12.12 -26.16 -4.08
C TYR A 115 11.65 -24.69 -4.04
N TYR A 116 10.83 -24.30 -5.01
CA TYR A 116 10.28 -22.95 -5.05
C TYR A 116 9.35 -22.65 -3.88
N LEU A 117 8.61 -23.65 -3.41
CA LEU A 117 7.82 -23.50 -2.18
C LEU A 117 8.69 -23.21 -0.94
N ASN A 118 9.84 -23.86 -0.82
CA ASN A 118 10.77 -23.61 0.28
C ASN A 118 11.44 -22.23 0.15
N VAL A 119 11.86 -21.85 -1.06
CA VAL A 119 12.35 -20.49 -1.32
C VAL A 119 11.28 -19.47 -0.94
N GLY A 120 10.02 -19.68 -1.33
CA GLY A 120 8.92 -18.81 -0.98
C GLY A 120 8.69 -18.66 0.53
N ARG A 121 8.83 -19.75 1.30
CA ARG A 121 8.76 -19.68 2.77
C ARG A 121 9.86 -18.79 3.35
N VAL A 122 11.09 -18.95 2.89
CA VAL A 122 12.22 -18.11 3.33
C VAL A 122 11.99 -16.64 2.94
N VAL A 123 11.56 -16.38 1.69
CA VAL A 123 11.25 -15.05 1.19
C VAL A 123 10.12 -14.39 1.99
N THR A 124 9.13 -15.17 2.42
CA THR A 124 8.05 -14.69 3.30
C THR A 124 8.61 -14.18 4.61
N VAL A 125 9.47 -14.95 5.27
CA VAL A 125 10.10 -14.54 6.54
C VAL A 125 10.97 -13.30 6.35
N VAL A 126 11.80 -13.28 5.31
CA VAL A 126 12.63 -12.12 4.97
C VAL A 126 11.76 -10.88 4.70
N GLY A 127 10.67 -11.05 3.94
CA GLY A 127 9.72 -9.97 3.66
C GLY A 127 9.09 -9.39 4.92
N ILE A 128 8.73 -10.23 5.89
CA ILE A 128 8.21 -9.78 7.20
C ILE A 128 9.28 -9.00 7.97
N VAL A 129 10.53 -9.50 8.03
CA VAL A 129 11.62 -8.80 8.71
C VAL A 129 11.90 -7.43 8.08
N ILE A 130 11.91 -7.34 6.75
CA ILE A 130 12.03 -6.07 6.03
C ILE A 130 10.83 -5.16 6.36
N GLY A 131 9.62 -5.70 6.40
CA GLY A 131 8.40 -4.96 6.76
C GLY A 131 8.48 -4.38 8.18
N VAL A 132 8.95 -5.14 9.14
CA VAL A 132 9.20 -4.65 10.52
C VAL A 132 10.26 -3.56 10.50
N GLY A 133 11.36 -3.74 9.77
CA GLY A 133 12.41 -2.71 9.65
C GLY A 133 11.88 -1.40 9.06
N THR A 134 11.06 -1.46 8.01
CA THR A 134 10.44 -0.27 7.39
C THR A 134 9.40 0.40 8.29
N ALA A 135 8.78 -0.33 9.22
CA ALA A 135 7.87 0.24 10.22
C ALA A 135 8.57 1.24 11.14
N PHE A 136 9.84 1.00 11.51
CA PHE A 136 10.63 1.97 12.29
C PHE A 136 10.90 3.26 11.51
N ILE A 137 11.07 3.18 10.19
CA ILE A 137 11.20 4.36 9.32
C ILE A 137 9.87 5.13 9.29
N ALA A 138 8.75 4.42 9.14
CA ALA A 138 7.42 5.01 9.15
C ALA A 138 7.08 5.70 10.47
N ALA A 139 7.57 5.19 11.60
CA ALA A 139 7.37 5.80 12.92
C ALA A 139 8.03 7.18 13.07
N GLY A 140 9.00 7.52 12.21
CA GLY A 140 9.60 8.86 12.16
C GLY A 140 8.75 9.93 11.46
N TYR A 141 7.63 9.56 10.85
CA TYR A 141 6.70 10.48 10.21
C TYR A 141 5.55 10.84 11.15
N ASN A 142 5.24 12.13 11.27
CA ASN A 142 4.12 12.62 12.10
C ASN A 142 2.76 12.11 11.63
N ASN A 143 2.64 11.72 10.35
CA ASN A 143 1.41 11.21 9.77
C ASN A 143 1.69 10.04 8.82
N ILE A 144 1.15 8.87 9.13
CA ILE A 144 1.30 7.64 8.35
C ILE A 144 0.76 7.82 6.93
N GLN A 145 -0.31 8.61 6.75
CA GLN A 145 -0.88 8.87 5.43
C GLN A 145 0.10 9.63 4.52
N VAL A 146 0.83 10.60 5.06
CA VAL A 146 1.87 11.34 4.32
C VAL A 146 2.99 10.41 3.89
N TYR A 147 3.44 9.52 4.79
CA TYR A 147 4.44 8.49 4.46
C TYR A 147 3.99 7.58 3.31
N ILE A 148 2.76 7.06 3.37
CA ILE A 148 2.19 6.20 2.32
C ILE A 148 2.07 6.95 1.00
N GLN A 149 1.58 8.19 1.00
CA GLN A 149 1.46 9.01 -0.21
C GLN A 149 2.82 9.32 -0.83
N THR A 150 3.82 9.61 -0.01
CA THR A 150 5.20 9.82 -0.48
C THR A 150 5.72 8.59 -1.20
N LEU A 151 5.59 7.40 -0.59
CA LEU A 151 6.00 6.14 -1.23
C LEU A 151 5.23 5.88 -2.53
N PHE A 152 3.93 6.12 -2.54
CA PHE A 152 3.13 5.97 -3.76
C PHE A 152 3.53 6.97 -4.84
N GLY A 153 3.91 8.19 -4.49
CA GLY A 153 4.44 9.17 -5.42
C GLY A 153 5.70 8.69 -6.12
N PHE A 154 6.61 8.03 -5.40
CA PHE A 154 7.85 7.50 -5.98
C PHE A 154 7.61 6.39 -7.01
N PHE A 155 6.66 5.48 -6.77
CA PHE A 155 6.51 4.27 -7.56
C PHE A 155 5.29 4.31 -8.49
N ASN A 156 4.14 4.76 -8.00
CA ASN A 156 2.90 4.69 -8.78
C ASN A 156 2.83 5.76 -9.87
N ALA A 157 3.36 6.96 -9.64
CA ALA A 157 3.30 8.01 -10.65
C ALA A 157 4.13 7.67 -11.91
N PRO A 158 5.40 7.25 -11.80
CA PRO A 158 6.18 6.79 -12.95
C PRO A 158 5.60 5.55 -13.62
N LEU A 159 5.09 4.59 -12.82
CA LEU A 159 4.47 3.38 -13.33
C LEU A 159 3.22 3.71 -14.16
N PHE A 160 2.34 4.57 -13.64
CA PHE A 160 1.12 4.99 -14.32
C PHE A 160 1.43 5.74 -15.62
N ALA A 161 2.36 6.70 -15.58
CA ALA A 161 2.79 7.44 -16.75
C ALA A 161 3.36 6.52 -17.84
N THR A 162 4.24 5.60 -17.47
CA THR A 162 4.83 4.63 -18.38
C THR A 162 3.76 3.73 -19.01
N PHE A 163 2.79 3.28 -18.20
CA PHE A 163 1.70 2.43 -18.66
C PHE A 163 0.77 3.15 -19.64
N ILE A 164 0.36 4.38 -19.33
CA ILE A 164 -0.47 5.21 -20.22
C ILE A 164 0.23 5.48 -21.55
N ILE A 165 1.51 5.88 -21.51
CA ILE A 165 2.27 6.11 -22.74
C ILE A 165 2.38 4.82 -23.56
N ALA A 166 2.63 3.68 -22.91
CA ALA A 166 2.70 2.40 -23.61
C ALA A 166 1.38 1.99 -24.27
N MET A 167 0.23 2.35 -23.69
CA MET A 167 -1.09 2.06 -24.27
C MET A 167 -1.42 2.93 -25.49
N PHE A 168 -1.07 4.22 -25.43
CA PHE A 168 -1.50 5.18 -26.45
C PHE A 168 -0.44 5.46 -27.52
N TRP A 169 0.84 5.16 -27.25
CA TRP A 169 1.92 5.43 -28.19
C TRP A 169 2.45 4.15 -28.85
N LYS A 170 2.12 3.92 -30.09
CA LYS A 170 2.48 2.71 -30.87
C LYS A 170 4.01 2.47 -31.02
N ARG A 171 4.85 3.47 -30.79
CA ARG A 171 6.31 3.36 -30.90
C ARG A 171 7.02 3.03 -29.58
N THR A 172 6.27 2.78 -28.51
CA THR A 172 6.85 2.44 -27.21
C THR A 172 7.49 1.06 -27.27
N THR A 173 8.76 0.98 -26.89
CA THR A 173 9.52 -0.26 -26.78
C THR A 173 9.65 -0.68 -25.32
N ALA A 174 9.93 -1.97 -25.05
CA ALA A 174 10.17 -2.46 -23.70
C ALA A 174 11.33 -1.72 -23.00
N LYS A 175 12.38 -1.35 -23.76
CA LYS A 175 13.50 -0.55 -23.24
C LYS A 175 13.06 0.87 -22.86
N ALA A 176 12.19 1.50 -23.64
CA ALA A 176 11.65 2.83 -23.34
C ALA A 176 10.80 2.79 -22.05
N GLY A 177 10.02 1.72 -21.84
CA GLY A 177 9.28 1.51 -20.60
C GLY A 177 10.19 1.43 -19.37
N LEU A 178 11.24 0.63 -19.45
CA LEU A 178 12.21 0.48 -18.36
C LEU A 178 12.91 1.82 -18.03
N TRP A 179 13.43 2.51 -19.04
CA TRP A 179 14.08 3.80 -18.84
C TRP A 179 13.13 4.89 -18.38
N GLY A 180 11.87 4.87 -18.83
CA GLY A 180 10.82 5.75 -18.36
C GLY A 180 10.53 5.56 -16.86
N LEU A 181 10.48 4.31 -16.40
CA LEU A 181 10.33 3.96 -14.99
C LEU A 181 11.52 4.45 -14.14
N VAL A 182 12.73 4.15 -14.58
CA VAL A 182 13.97 4.57 -13.87
C VAL A 182 14.07 6.08 -13.81
N ALA A 183 13.91 6.77 -14.93
CA ALA A 183 13.98 8.23 -14.99
C ALA A 183 12.85 8.89 -14.17
N GLY A 184 11.63 8.37 -14.24
CA GLY A 184 10.50 8.88 -13.48
C GLY A 184 10.68 8.70 -11.99
N THR A 185 11.16 7.54 -11.53
CA THR A 185 11.46 7.29 -10.10
C THR A 185 12.61 8.17 -9.61
N ALA A 186 13.67 8.31 -10.41
CA ALA A 186 14.76 9.21 -10.09
C ALA A 186 14.30 10.67 -10.03
N GLY A 187 13.46 11.11 -10.97
CA GLY A 187 12.86 12.45 -10.95
C GLY A 187 11.98 12.70 -9.73
N ALA A 188 11.17 11.73 -9.34
CA ALA A 188 10.36 11.80 -8.12
C ALA A 188 11.25 11.88 -6.87
N ALA A 189 12.36 11.13 -6.81
CA ALA A 189 13.32 11.20 -5.72
C ALA A 189 13.99 12.59 -5.66
N ILE A 190 14.48 13.10 -6.77
CA ILE A 190 15.09 14.43 -6.87
C ILE A 190 14.08 15.51 -6.41
N TYR A 191 12.84 15.43 -6.88
CA TYR A 191 11.80 16.37 -6.46
C TYR A 191 11.58 16.33 -4.94
N GLN A 192 11.43 15.13 -4.36
CA GLN A 192 11.17 14.98 -2.93
C GLN A 192 12.34 15.46 -2.06
N PHE A 193 13.60 15.19 -2.46
CA PHE A 193 14.76 15.55 -1.67
C PHE A 193 15.22 16.99 -1.85
N LEU A 194 15.04 17.58 -3.04
CA LEU A 194 15.49 18.94 -3.32
C LEU A 194 14.40 19.99 -3.18
N ILE A 195 13.15 19.69 -3.51
CA ILE A 195 12.05 20.64 -3.58
C ILE A 195 11.06 20.40 -2.44
N GLY A 196 10.74 19.13 -2.13
CA GLY A 196 9.75 18.76 -1.14
C GLY A 196 9.94 19.34 0.26
N PRO A 197 11.16 19.41 0.83
CA PRO A 197 11.39 20.00 2.15
C PRO A 197 10.99 21.47 2.26
N ASN A 198 11.04 22.22 1.14
CA ASN A 198 10.75 23.65 1.14
C ASN A 198 9.23 23.98 1.13
N TRP A 199 8.37 22.99 0.81
CA TRP A 199 6.92 23.18 0.75
C TRP A 199 6.21 22.73 2.03
N SER A 200 6.86 22.00 2.91
CA SER A 200 6.28 21.54 4.17
C SER A 200 6.16 22.66 5.23
N HIS A 201 6.65 23.85 4.92
CA HIS A 201 6.61 25.05 5.79
C HIS A 201 5.64 26.14 5.30
N MET A 202 4.91 25.92 4.20
CA MET A 202 3.82 26.77 3.71
C MET A 202 2.48 26.10 4.00
#